data_e2e99115fe9a0d359f906e1978fa6055
#
_entry.id   e2e99115fe9a0d359f906e1978fa6055
#
_cell.length_a   1.000
_cell.length_b   1.000
_cell.length_c   1.000
_cell.angle_alpha   90.00
_cell.angle_beta   90.00
_cell.angle_gamma   90.00
#
_symmetry.space_group_name_H-M   'P 1'
#
loop_
_entity.id
_entity.type
_entity.pdbx_description
1 polymer ?
#
loop_
_entity_poly.entity_id
_entity_poly.type
_entity_poly.pdbx_seq_one_letter_code
_entity_poly.pdbx_strand_id
1 'polypeptide(L)'
;IPPKSSRGFIYLGAVVDAFSRRVVGWSLATRLEKDLVIKAFDMAVAQRNSRGVIHHSDHGSQYTSMEFGKRCMDAGVALSMGSVGDCYDNSMAESFFATLECELLDQKKFDTPQEAERAIFEYIEGWYNPHRRHSMIEYQSPINYEKRYMKKNQGLKQ
;
A
#
# COMPACT_ATOMS: atom_id res chain seq x y z
N ILE A 1 -0.38 -14.89 -1.33
CA ILE A 1 0.98 -15.47 -1.29
C ILE A 1 0.83 -16.91 -0.84
N PRO A 2 1.00 -17.91 -1.71
CA PRO A 2 0.99 -19.30 -1.30
C PRO A 2 2.34 -19.63 -0.64
N PRO A 3 2.40 -20.00 0.64
CA PRO A 3 3.55 -20.70 1.14
C PRO A 3 3.59 -22.05 0.44
N LYS A 4 4.73 -22.45 -0.09
CA LYS A 4 4.91 -23.80 -0.68
C LYS A 4 4.99 -24.93 0.37
N SER A 5 4.65 -24.64 1.62
CA SER A 5 4.39 -25.63 2.64
C SER A 5 2.90 -25.65 2.97
N SER A 6 2.36 -26.81 3.28
CA SER A 6 0.96 -27.20 3.45
C SER A 6 0.11 -26.44 4.49
N ARG A 7 0.37 -25.16 4.77
CA ARG A 7 -0.25 -24.37 5.85
C ARG A 7 -0.88 -23.03 5.42
N GLY A 8 -1.67 -23.05 4.33
CA GLY A 8 -2.58 -21.95 4.02
C GLY A 8 -1.96 -20.78 3.24
N PHE A 9 -2.81 -19.81 2.91
CA PHE A 9 -2.44 -18.57 2.20
C PHE A 9 -2.22 -17.44 3.19
N ILE A 10 -1.32 -16.51 2.86
CA ILE A 10 -1.18 -15.23 3.54
C ILE A 10 -1.66 -14.16 2.57
N TYR A 11 -2.54 -13.29 3.04
CA TYR A 11 -3.08 -12.17 2.29
C TYR A 11 -2.39 -10.90 2.72
N LEU A 12 -2.01 -10.06 1.76
CA LEU A 12 -1.42 -8.75 1.97
C LEU A 12 -2.40 -7.68 1.49
N GLY A 13 -2.77 -6.77 2.39
CA GLY A 13 -3.40 -5.50 2.06
C GLY A 13 -2.35 -4.40 2.03
N ALA A 14 -2.38 -3.52 1.03
CA ALA A 14 -1.47 -2.39 0.92
C ALA A 14 -2.18 -1.13 0.46
N VAL A 15 -1.77 0.02 1.01
CA VAL A 15 -2.18 1.36 0.61
C VAL A 15 -0.97 2.07 0.02
N VAL A 16 -1.06 2.46 -1.24
CA VAL A 16 0.02 3.12 -1.98
C VAL A 16 -0.35 4.56 -2.25
N ASP A 17 0.54 5.48 -1.90
CA ASP A 17 0.40 6.90 -2.22
C ASP A 17 0.63 7.13 -3.72
N ALA A 18 -0.38 7.64 -4.40
CA ALA A 18 -0.34 7.87 -5.85
C ALA A 18 0.70 8.91 -6.27
N PHE A 19 0.98 9.89 -5.42
CA PHE A 19 1.95 10.94 -5.69
C PHE A 19 3.39 10.43 -5.64
N SER A 20 3.73 9.69 -4.58
CA SER A 20 5.12 9.30 -4.30
C SER A 20 5.42 7.83 -4.59
N ARG A 21 4.41 7.02 -4.89
CA ARG A 21 4.53 5.56 -4.99
C ARG A 21 4.89 4.88 -3.66
N ARG A 22 4.86 5.61 -2.56
CA ARG A 22 5.18 5.07 -1.24
C ARG A 22 4.07 4.15 -0.75
N VAL A 23 4.44 2.99 -0.24
CA VAL A 23 3.53 2.15 0.53
C VAL A 23 3.41 2.77 1.92
N VAL A 24 2.25 3.37 2.20
CA VAL A 24 1.99 4.13 3.43
C VAL A 24 1.22 3.34 4.47
N GLY A 25 0.64 2.22 4.08
CA GLY A 25 -0.01 1.31 4.99
C GLY A 25 -0.03 -0.10 4.41
N TRP A 26 0.14 -1.10 5.26
CA TRP A 26 0.05 -2.50 4.87
C TRP A 26 -0.29 -3.37 6.08
N SER A 27 -0.85 -4.53 5.79
CA SER A 27 -1.17 -5.53 6.80
C SER A 27 -1.17 -6.92 6.19
N LEU A 28 -1.01 -7.93 7.03
CA LEU A 28 -1.07 -9.34 6.67
C LEU A 28 -2.15 -10.05 7.46
N ALA A 29 -2.79 -11.02 6.83
CA ALA A 29 -3.76 -11.91 7.47
C ALA A 29 -3.72 -13.31 6.85
N THR A 30 -4.13 -14.31 7.61
CA THR A 30 -4.29 -15.69 7.13
C THR A 30 -5.66 -15.93 6.48
N ARG A 31 -6.55 -14.94 6.53
CA ARG A 31 -7.86 -14.94 5.90
C ARG A 31 -8.11 -13.63 5.19
N LEU A 32 -8.82 -13.69 4.07
CA LEU A 32 -9.25 -12.50 3.35
C LEU A 32 -10.51 -11.93 4.00
N GLU A 33 -10.34 -11.08 4.98
CA GLU A 33 -11.40 -10.42 5.74
C GLU A 33 -11.28 -8.89 5.65
N LYS A 34 -12.37 -8.19 5.99
CA LYS A 34 -12.40 -6.71 6.02
C LYS A 34 -11.32 -6.10 6.92
N ASP A 35 -10.95 -6.78 8.00
CA ASP A 35 -9.92 -6.34 8.94
C ASP A 35 -8.55 -6.16 8.28
N LEU A 36 -8.26 -6.91 7.22
CA LEU A 36 -7.04 -6.78 6.45
C LEU A 36 -6.91 -5.36 5.87
N VAL A 37 -7.95 -4.89 5.18
CA VAL A 37 -7.93 -3.57 4.54
C VAL A 37 -8.04 -2.44 5.55
N ILE A 38 -8.81 -2.64 6.63
CA ILE A 38 -8.94 -1.66 7.72
C ILE A 38 -7.60 -1.41 8.40
N LYS A 39 -6.86 -2.45 8.75
CA LYS A 39 -5.52 -2.31 9.37
C LYS A 39 -4.53 -1.61 8.46
N ALA A 40 -4.49 -1.95 7.18
CA ALA A 40 -3.64 -1.27 6.20
C ALA A 40 -4.02 0.22 6.08
N PHE A 41 -5.31 0.54 6.05
CA PHE A 41 -5.82 1.90 6.02
C PHE A 41 -5.50 2.67 7.30
N ASP A 42 -5.72 2.10 8.48
CA ASP A 42 -5.41 2.72 9.77
C ASP A 42 -3.91 3.05 9.89
N MET A 43 -3.03 2.17 9.41
CA MET A 43 -1.60 2.44 9.34
C MET A 43 -1.29 3.63 8.42
N ALA A 44 -1.94 3.70 7.26
CA ALA A 44 -1.77 4.82 6.33
C ALA A 44 -2.21 6.16 6.95
N VAL A 45 -3.37 6.17 7.60
CA VAL A 45 -3.92 7.36 8.29
C VAL A 45 -3.00 7.81 9.42
N ALA A 46 -2.43 6.88 10.19
CA ALA A 46 -1.49 7.21 11.25
C ALA A 46 -0.18 7.86 10.75
N GLN A 47 0.23 7.55 9.52
CA GLN A 47 1.45 8.11 8.92
C GLN A 47 1.22 9.40 8.13
N ARG A 48 -0.02 9.76 7.81
CA ARG A 48 -0.38 10.84 6.89
C ARG A 48 -1.46 11.75 7.44
N ASN A 49 -1.42 13.02 7.05
CA ASN A 49 -2.60 13.87 7.17
C ASN A 49 -3.60 13.43 6.09
N SER A 50 -4.65 12.73 6.51
CA SER A 50 -5.62 12.10 5.61
C SER A 50 -6.78 13.00 5.18
N ARG A 51 -6.91 14.19 5.76
CA ARG A 51 -8.04 15.10 5.47
C ARG A 51 -8.00 15.57 4.02
N GLY A 52 -9.10 15.35 3.30
CA GLY A 52 -9.25 15.74 1.91
C GLY A 52 -8.57 14.79 0.92
N VAL A 53 -8.03 13.67 1.37
CA VAL A 53 -7.48 12.63 0.51
C VAL A 53 -8.61 11.81 -0.09
N ILE A 54 -8.44 11.38 -1.33
CA ILE A 54 -9.33 10.43 -2.01
C ILE A 54 -8.67 9.06 -1.95
N HIS A 55 -9.38 8.07 -1.40
CA HIS A 55 -8.98 6.67 -1.43
C HIS A 55 -9.65 5.96 -2.59
N HIS A 56 -8.84 5.48 -3.53
CA HIS A 56 -9.29 4.66 -4.65
C HIS A 56 -9.14 3.19 -4.29
N SER A 57 -10.19 2.42 -4.50
CA SER A 57 -10.18 0.96 -4.33
C SER A 57 -11.03 0.30 -5.42
N ASP A 58 -10.81 -0.98 -5.63
CA ASP A 58 -11.70 -1.81 -6.43
C ASP A 58 -13.04 -2.05 -5.70
N HIS A 59 -13.97 -2.71 -6.39
CA HIS A 59 -15.28 -3.09 -5.82
C HIS A 59 -15.20 -4.36 -4.95
N GLY A 60 -14.05 -4.71 -4.40
CA GLY A 60 -13.90 -5.83 -3.50
C GLY A 60 -14.81 -5.71 -2.27
N SER A 61 -15.39 -6.82 -1.84
CA SER A 61 -16.34 -6.84 -0.71
C SER A 61 -15.77 -6.26 0.59
N GLN A 62 -14.46 -6.26 0.75
CA GLN A 62 -13.74 -5.69 1.89
C GLN A 62 -13.88 -4.16 1.94
N TYR A 63 -13.83 -3.49 0.78
CA TYR A 63 -13.92 -2.02 0.65
C TYR A 63 -15.36 -1.51 0.64
N THR A 64 -16.32 -2.37 0.33
CA THR A 64 -17.75 -2.02 0.34
C THR A 64 -18.39 -2.20 1.73
N SER A 65 -17.63 -2.65 2.72
CA SER A 65 -18.14 -2.83 4.08
C SER A 65 -18.51 -1.48 4.72
N MET A 66 -19.63 -1.44 5.45
CA MET A 66 -20.06 -0.24 6.20
C MET A 66 -18.98 0.23 7.19
N GLU A 67 -18.22 -0.70 7.75
CA GLU A 67 -17.17 -0.40 8.71
C GLU A 67 -15.98 0.32 8.06
N PHE A 68 -15.57 -0.10 6.86
CA PHE A 68 -14.53 0.59 6.10
C PHE A 68 -14.99 2.00 5.70
N GLY A 69 -16.23 2.15 5.22
CA GLY A 69 -16.83 3.46 4.90
C GLY A 69 -16.84 4.41 6.09
N LYS A 70 -17.20 3.91 7.28
CA LYS A 70 -17.16 4.69 8.51
C LYS A 70 -15.74 5.12 8.87
N ARG A 71 -14.75 4.24 8.76
CA ARG A 71 -13.34 4.56 8.99
C ARG A 71 -12.84 5.68 8.09
N CYS A 72 -13.18 5.63 6.80
CA CYS A 72 -12.82 6.68 5.86
C CYS A 72 -13.46 8.02 6.25
N MET A 73 -14.75 8.02 6.59
CA MET A 73 -15.46 9.23 7.05
C MET A 73 -14.81 9.84 8.31
N ASP A 74 -14.52 9.01 9.32
CA ASP A 74 -13.90 9.45 10.57
C ASP A 74 -12.49 10.04 10.34
N ALA A 75 -11.77 9.52 9.34
CA ALA A 75 -10.46 10.01 8.92
C ALA A 75 -10.50 11.22 7.97
N GLY A 76 -11.68 11.67 7.54
CA GLY A 76 -11.84 12.74 6.55
C GLY A 76 -11.38 12.37 5.14
N VAL A 77 -11.43 11.08 4.81
CA VAL A 77 -11.04 10.51 3.52
C VAL A 77 -12.29 10.28 2.68
N ALA A 78 -12.30 10.79 1.45
CA ALA A 78 -13.34 10.50 0.47
C ALA A 78 -13.07 9.13 -0.18
N LEU A 79 -14.13 8.32 -0.32
CA LEU A 79 -14.05 7.07 -1.08
C LEU A 79 -14.39 7.33 -2.55
N SER A 80 -13.53 6.86 -3.44
CA SER A 80 -13.82 6.71 -4.85
C SER A 80 -13.68 5.24 -5.21
N MET A 81 -14.81 4.62 -5.48
CA MET A 81 -14.82 3.33 -6.15
C MET A 81 -14.90 3.63 -7.63
N GLY A 82 -13.79 3.40 -8.36
CA GLY A 82 -13.69 3.69 -9.78
C GLY A 82 -14.88 3.12 -10.56
N SER A 83 -15.25 3.75 -11.66
CA SER A 83 -16.25 3.18 -12.56
C SER A 83 -15.77 1.80 -13.02
N VAL A 84 -16.70 0.87 -13.16
CA VAL A 84 -16.40 -0.49 -13.67
C VAL A 84 -15.69 -0.32 -15.01
N GLY A 85 -14.37 -0.61 -15.06
CA GLY A 85 -13.55 -0.50 -16.25
C GLY A 85 -12.48 0.59 -16.25
N ASP A 86 -12.32 1.38 -15.21
CA ASP A 86 -11.25 2.37 -15.11
C ASP A 86 -9.94 1.72 -14.64
N CYS A 87 -9.15 1.24 -15.62
CA CYS A 87 -7.89 0.50 -15.38
C CYS A 87 -6.81 1.37 -14.69
N TYR A 88 -6.95 2.69 -14.68
CA TYR A 88 -5.91 3.58 -14.16
C TYR A 88 -5.94 3.69 -12.63
N ASP A 89 -7.11 3.59 -12.02
CA ASP A 89 -7.28 3.81 -10.58
C ASP A 89 -6.62 2.72 -9.72
N ASN A 90 -6.49 1.49 -10.24
CA ASN A 90 -5.88 0.37 -9.52
C ASN A 90 -4.45 0.00 -10.00
N SER A 91 -4.00 0.61 -11.10
CA SER A 91 -2.73 0.25 -11.76
C SER A 91 -1.49 0.41 -10.85
N MET A 92 -1.55 1.34 -9.88
CA MET A 92 -0.44 1.57 -8.97
C MET A 92 -0.31 0.47 -7.92
N ALA A 93 -1.43 0.00 -7.37
CA ALA A 93 -1.44 -1.12 -6.46
C ALA A 93 -1.00 -2.40 -7.18
N GLU A 94 -1.52 -2.64 -8.38
CA GLU A 94 -1.13 -3.77 -9.23
C GLU A 94 0.37 -3.74 -9.54
N SER A 95 0.92 -2.58 -9.89
CA SER A 95 2.35 -2.40 -10.12
C SER A 95 3.19 -2.68 -8.88
N PHE A 96 2.72 -2.29 -7.69
CA PHE A 96 3.39 -2.62 -6.43
C PHE A 96 3.38 -4.13 -6.19
N PHE A 97 2.23 -4.79 -6.33
CA PHE A 97 2.13 -6.23 -6.11
C PHE A 97 2.96 -7.04 -7.11
N ALA A 98 2.96 -6.68 -8.40
CA ALA A 98 3.81 -7.30 -9.40
C ALA A 98 5.31 -7.15 -9.07
N THR A 99 5.70 -5.99 -8.60
CA THR A 99 7.07 -5.71 -8.17
C THR A 99 7.47 -6.55 -6.94
N LEU A 100 6.60 -6.61 -5.93
CA LEU A 100 6.81 -7.42 -4.73
C LEU A 100 6.94 -8.91 -5.09
N GLU A 101 6.09 -9.40 -6.00
CA GLU A 101 6.14 -10.78 -6.48
C GLU A 101 7.50 -11.07 -7.12
N CYS A 102 7.90 -10.29 -8.12
CA CYS A 102 9.18 -10.52 -8.83
C CYS A 102 10.42 -10.34 -7.94
N GLU A 103 10.44 -9.32 -7.08
CA GLU A 103 11.64 -8.95 -6.32
C GLU A 103 11.79 -9.70 -4.99
N LEU A 104 10.69 -10.19 -4.40
CA LEU A 104 10.72 -10.89 -3.12
C LEU A 104 10.14 -12.30 -3.20
N LEU A 105 8.87 -12.44 -3.64
CA LEU A 105 8.13 -13.69 -3.45
C LEU A 105 8.61 -14.81 -4.36
N ASP A 106 9.02 -14.49 -5.59
CA ASP A 106 9.61 -15.46 -6.53
C ASP A 106 11.03 -15.87 -6.14
N GLN A 107 11.72 -15.00 -5.40
CA GLN A 107 13.11 -15.22 -4.99
C GLN A 107 13.22 -15.97 -3.66
N LYS A 108 12.18 -15.95 -2.83
CA LYS A 108 12.23 -16.47 -1.47
C LYS A 108 11.01 -17.32 -1.13
N LYS A 109 11.26 -18.47 -0.51
CA LYS A 109 10.22 -19.32 0.09
C LYS A 109 10.15 -19.03 1.58
N PHE A 110 8.96 -19.08 2.13
CA PHE A 110 8.71 -18.87 3.55
C PHE A 110 8.11 -20.13 4.17
N ASP A 111 8.64 -20.55 5.29
CA ASP A 111 8.16 -21.73 6.01
C ASP A 111 7.07 -21.38 7.03
N THR A 112 7.05 -20.13 7.50
CA THR A 112 6.09 -19.64 8.48
C THR A 112 5.49 -18.28 8.07
N PRO A 113 4.25 -17.97 8.54
CA PRO A 113 3.66 -16.65 8.36
C PRO A 113 4.52 -15.51 8.93
N GLN A 114 5.17 -15.74 10.06
CA GLN A 114 6.04 -14.77 10.73
C GLN A 114 7.29 -14.46 9.90
N GLU A 115 7.85 -15.47 9.25
CA GLU A 115 8.98 -15.26 8.34
C GLU A 115 8.57 -14.42 7.11
N ALA A 116 7.40 -14.69 6.54
CA ALA A 116 6.85 -13.90 5.44
C ALA A 116 6.58 -12.45 5.87
N GLU A 117 5.98 -12.25 7.04
CA GLU A 117 5.70 -10.93 7.59
C GLU A 117 6.99 -10.12 7.76
N ARG A 118 8.01 -10.71 8.35
CA ARG A 118 9.30 -10.08 8.53
C ARG A 118 9.96 -9.70 7.20
N ALA A 119 9.94 -10.61 6.23
CA ALA A 119 10.53 -10.35 4.91
C ALA A 119 9.78 -9.24 4.16
N ILE A 120 8.46 -9.20 4.24
CA ILE A 120 7.63 -8.15 3.63
C ILE A 120 7.90 -6.80 4.34
N PHE A 121 7.99 -6.79 5.67
CA PHE A 121 8.39 -5.60 6.42
C PHE A 121 9.76 -5.06 5.96
N GLU A 122 10.78 -5.92 5.94
CA GLU A 122 12.13 -5.56 5.50
C GLU A 122 12.14 -5.06 4.04
N TYR A 123 11.32 -5.67 3.19
CA TYR A 123 11.20 -5.25 1.80
C TYR A 123 10.52 -3.88 1.67
N ILE A 124 9.38 -3.66 2.30
CA ILE A 124 8.64 -2.39 2.17
C ILE A 124 9.37 -1.25 2.86
N GLU A 125 9.74 -1.41 4.14
CA GLU A 125 10.28 -0.32 4.95
C GLU A 125 11.79 -0.16 4.78
N GLY A 126 12.51 -1.26 4.53
CA GLY A 126 13.97 -1.25 4.39
C GLY A 126 14.47 -1.06 2.96
N TRP A 127 13.70 -1.44 1.95
CA TRP A 127 14.14 -1.39 0.56
C TRP A 127 13.21 -0.58 -0.34
N TYR A 128 11.94 -0.95 -0.48
CA TYR A 128 11.02 -0.35 -1.43
C TYR A 128 10.84 1.15 -1.20
N ASN A 129 10.41 1.54 -0.04
CA ASN A 129 10.15 2.94 0.28
C ASN A 129 11.43 3.82 0.27
N PRO A 130 12.56 3.41 0.89
CA PRO A 130 13.74 4.26 0.96
C PRO A 130 14.66 4.18 -0.26
N HIS A 131 14.69 3.09 -1.01
CA HIS A 131 15.74 2.84 -2.00
C HIS A 131 15.24 2.50 -3.40
N ARG A 132 14.11 1.81 -3.55
CA ARG A 132 13.65 1.40 -4.87
C ARG A 132 13.31 2.58 -5.76
N ARG A 133 13.94 2.64 -6.93
CA ARG A 133 13.74 3.72 -7.89
C ARG A 133 12.53 3.45 -8.80
N HIS A 134 11.78 4.50 -9.12
CA HIS A 134 10.62 4.42 -10.00
C HIS A 134 10.72 5.47 -11.11
N SER A 135 10.54 5.03 -12.35
CA SER A 135 10.60 5.91 -13.53
C SER A 135 9.57 7.05 -13.46
N MET A 136 8.37 6.78 -12.94
CA MET A 136 7.28 7.75 -12.85
C MET A 136 7.52 8.87 -11.83
N ILE A 137 8.51 8.73 -10.95
CA ILE A 137 8.92 9.75 -9.98
C ILE A 137 10.40 10.12 -10.18
N GLU A 138 10.78 10.37 -11.43
CA GLU A 138 12.12 10.83 -11.83
C GLU A 138 13.25 9.91 -11.38
N TYR A 139 13.04 8.58 -11.40
CA TYR A 139 13.99 7.57 -10.92
C TYR A 139 14.46 7.77 -9.48
N GLN A 140 13.64 8.40 -8.65
CA GLN A 140 13.87 8.51 -7.22
C GLN A 140 13.17 7.38 -6.46
N SER A 141 13.59 7.19 -5.21
CA SER A 141 12.80 6.37 -4.30
C SER A 141 11.61 7.17 -3.74
N PRO A 142 10.53 6.50 -3.31
CA PRO A 142 9.36 7.16 -2.74
C PRO A 142 9.70 8.19 -1.66
N ILE A 143 10.51 7.82 -0.68
CA ILE A 143 10.91 8.72 0.42
C ILE A 143 11.74 9.90 -0.09
N ASN A 144 12.67 9.69 -1.01
CA ASN A 144 13.50 10.78 -1.53
C ASN A 144 12.69 11.75 -2.37
N TYR A 145 11.73 11.26 -3.14
CA TYR A 145 10.82 12.10 -3.92
C TYR A 145 9.98 13.00 -3.02
N GLU A 146 9.41 12.47 -1.94
CA GLU A 146 8.67 13.26 -0.93
C GLU A 146 9.54 14.32 -0.27
N LYS A 147 10.75 13.95 0.17
CA LYS A 147 11.70 14.88 0.81
C LYS A 147 12.07 16.05 -0.12
N ARG A 148 12.29 15.75 -1.40
CA ARG A 148 12.60 16.77 -2.41
C ARG A 148 11.44 17.73 -2.62
N TYR A 149 10.21 17.20 -2.71
CA TYR A 149 9.00 18.00 -2.87
C TYR A 149 8.75 18.92 -1.68
N MET A 150 8.91 18.41 -0.46
CA MET A 150 8.76 19.22 0.76
C MET A 150 9.76 20.37 0.83
N LYS A 151 11.04 20.12 0.50
CA LYS A 151 12.08 21.17 0.45
C LYS A 151 11.75 22.26 -0.58
N LYS A 152 11.25 21.87 -1.75
CA LYS A 152 10.87 22.82 -2.81
C LYS A 152 9.74 23.74 -2.37
N ASN A 153 8.74 23.21 -1.65
CA ASN A 153 7.61 24.00 -1.15
C ASN A 153 7.96 24.88 0.05
N GLN A 154 8.95 24.51 0.85
CA GLN A 154 9.46 25.37 1.94
C GLN A 154 10.29 26.56 1.40
N GLY A 155 11.04 26.38 0.31
CA GLY A 155 11.79 27.46 -0.34
C GLY A 155 10.92 28.48 -1.09
N LEU A 156 9.67 28.14 -1.41
CA LEU A 156 8.71 29.05 -2.06
C LEU A 156 7.93 29.93 -1.07
N LYS A 157 8.12 29.74 0.24
CA LYS A 157 7.46 30.52 1.30
C LYS A 157 8.37 31.60 1.92
N GLN A 158 9.54 31.82 1.34
CA GLN A 158 10.42 32.95 1.65
C GLN A 158 10.39 33.97 0.49
#